data_174303ac3c587af2f5633b38f1636916
#
_entry.id   174303ac3c587af2f5633b38f1636916
#
_cell.length_a   1.000
_cell.length_b   1.000
_cell.length_c   1.000
_cell.angle_alpha   90.00
_cell.angle_beta   90.00
_cell.angle_gamma   90.00
#
_symmetry.space_group_name_H-M   'P 1'
#
loop_
_entity.id
_entity.type
_entity.pdbx_description
1 polymer ?
#
loop_
_entity_poly.entity_id
_entity_poly.type
_entity_poly.pdbx_seq_one_letter_code
_entity_poly.pdbx_strand_id
1 'polypeptide(L)'
;MKIPKLFAVFAVMVIALADNVYAQSGASDFVRIPAGSYQRKSKFTTVDDKEIIQTVNLTRAFYMCDHEVTQKEYKDITGLYPSKFKNNPDKGEIQENRPVERVCWFDAIEYCNKRSIKEGLTPCYKVNGSTDTSKWGVKPQMTLAKNYDWGADWFDVVCDWNANGYRLPTEAEWEYAARAGNNSLDKDVYSGTDDESKLVDYAWYVRNSRNKTHEVKKKKPNAFGLYDMSGNVEEWCWGSWGGDKDYFTETSSTDPVTYELGQVSWFRGGYWGPGEGRYRGVKNGKYTVSAFEYTHPAWTVPEQMCVQQQGYLLPYKDATAIFGFRVVRTDTSTITQAQKKQVEEQSANKEAAVKKEKVEYQKRKARSEKETEETKLSVAKDLLSDGVPAEAVAAGMGLELSQVKELQKSIKK
;
A
#
# COMPACT_ATOMS: atom_id res chain seq x y z
N MET A 1 13.27 36.69 -46.68
CA MET A 1 12.10 35.79 -46.69
C MET A 1 11.60 35.75 -45.24
N LYS A 2 10.46 36.40 -44.97
CA LYS A 2 9.93 36.53 -43.59
C LYS A 2 9.14 35.27 -43.27
N ILE A 3 9.58 34.53 -42.23
CA ILE A 3 8.84 33.38 -41.68
C ILE A 3 7.64 33.92 -40.89
N PRO A 4 6.42 33.44 -41.13
CA PRO A 4 5.23 34.03 -40.55
C PRO A 4 5.13 33.77 -39.03
N LYS A 5 4.77 34.81 -38.28
CA LYS A 5 4.52 34.82 -36.83
C LYS A 5 3.35 33.91 -36.37
N LEU A 6 2.81 33.07 -37.25
CA LEU A 6 1.63 32.26 -36.96
C LEU A 6 1.92 30.99 -36.14
N PHE A 7 3.17 30.46 -36.17
CA PHE A 7 3.53 29.25 -35.43
C PHE A 7 3.75 29.48 -33.94
N ALA A 8 4.14 30.69 -33.56
CA ALA A 8 4.37 31.01 -32.14
C ALA A 8 3.08 31.16 -31.32
N VAL A 9 1.98 31.56 -31.98
CA VAL A 9 0.67 31.74 -31.34
C VAL A 9 -0.02 30.39 -31.09
N PHE A 10 0.19 29.40 -31.96
CA PHE A 10 -0.38 28.07 -31.79
C PHE A 10 0.29 27.26 -30.66
N ALA A 11 1.60 27.40 -30.47
CA ALA A 11 2.32 26.72 -29.36
C ALA A 11 1.92 27.27 -27.98
N VAL A 12 1.73 28.59 -27.87
CA VAL A 12 1.28 29.24 -26.64
C VAL A 12 -0.20 28.91 -26.33
N MET A 13 -1.02 28.79 -27.37
CA MET A 13 -2.44 28.45 -27.20
C MET A 13 -2.66 26.97 -26.82
N VAL A 14 -1.80 26.05 -27.27
CA VAL A 14 -1.86 24.64 -26.87
C VAL A 14 -1.39 24.45 -25.44
N ILE A 15 -0.39 25.22 -24.98
CA ILE A 15 0.06 25.17 -23.58
C ILE A 15 -1.03 25.79 -22.67
N ALA A 16 -1.64 26.92 -23.06
CA ALA A 16 -2.73 27.54 -22.30
C ALA A 16 -4.02 26.71 -22.28
N LEU A 17 -4.26 25.90 -23.31
CA LEU A 17 -5.39 24.96 -23.35
C LEU A 17 -5.12 23.71 -22.51
N ALA A 18 -3.86 23.26 -22.40
CA ALA A 18 -3.48 22.19 -21.49
C ALA A 18 -3.66 22.61 -20.03
N ASP A 19 -3.23 23.81 -19.67
CA ASP A 19 -3.42 24.37 -18.34
C ASP A 19 -4.89 24.63 -17.99
N ASN A 20 -5.75 25.01 -18.98
CA ASN A 20 -7.18 25.18 -18.77
C ASN A 20 -7.99 23.88 -18.71
N VAL A 21 -7.54 22.82 -19.37
CA VAL A 21 -8.15 21.48 -19.22
C VAL A 21 -7.84 20.90 -17.84
N TYR A 22 -6.67 21.21 -17.28
CA TYR A 22 -6.33 20.85 -15.89
C TYR A 22 -7.17 21.62 -14.85
N ALA A 23 -7.56 22.85 -15.12
CA ALA A 23 -8.39 23.67 -14.22
C ALA A 23 -9.87 23.25 -14.19
N GLN A 24 -10.35 22.47 -15.18
CA GLN A 24 -11.77 22.05 -15.25
C GLN A 24 -12.04 20.65 -14.67
N SER A 25 -11.03 19.86 -14.34
CA SER A 25 -11.18 18.50 -13.81
C SER A 25 -10.74 18.36 -12.36
N GLY A 26 -11.34 19.10 -11.40
CA GLY A 26 -11.10 18.88 -9.95
C GLY A 26 -9.66 19.14 -9.47
N ALA A 27 -8.85 19.86 -10.26
CA ALA A 27 -7.44 20.15 -9.97
C ALA A 27 -7.22 21.08 -8.76
N SER A 28 -8.28 21.56 -8.11
CA SER A 28 -8.16 22.36 -6.89
C SER A 28 -7.65 21.59 -5.67
N ASP A 29 -7.75 20.27 -5.68
CA ASP A 29 -7.40 19.41 -4.56
C ASP A 29 -6.03 18.72 -4.71
N PHE A 30 -5.24 19.08 -5.72
CA PHE A 30 -3.90 18.52 -5.94
C PHE A 30 -2.82 19.58 -5.77
N VAL A 31 -1.85 19.26 -4.93
CA VAL A 31 -0.66 20.09 -4.70
C VAL A 31 0.51 19.52 -5.49
N ARG A 32 1.21 20.38 -6.22
CA ARG A 32 2.45 19.99 -6.89
C ARG A 32 3.60 19.93 -5.90
N ILE A 33 4.15 18.74 -5.71
CA ILE A 33 5.32 18.48 -4.88
C ILE A 33 6.56 18.52 -5.79
N PRO A 34 7.51 19.43 -5.55
CA PRO A 34 8.71 19.53 -6.37
C PRO A 34 9.63 18.33 -6.18
N ALA A 35 10.45 18.04 -7.19
CA ALA A 35 11.62 17.19 -7.00
C ALA A 35 12.53 17.78 -5.91
N GLY A 36 13.23 16.92 -5.18
CA GLY A 36 14.10 17.36 -4.09
C GLY A 36 14.69 16.20 -3.31
N SER A 37 15.35 16.52 -2.21
CA SER A 37 15.94 15.52 -1.34
C SER A 37 15.64 15.79 0.11
N TYR A 38 15.69 14.75 0.92
CA TYR A 38 15.59 14.85 2.37
C TYR A 38 16.46 13.79 3.04
N GLN A 39 16.77 14.03 4.30
CA GLN A 39 17.47 13.07 5.12
C GLN A 39 16.50 12.40 6.09
N ARG A 40 16.75 11.10 6.34
CA ARG A 40 16.03 10.34 7.36
C ARG A 40 16.99 9.48 8.15
N LYS A 41 16.60 9.17 9.37
CA LYS A 41 17.27 8.18 10.20
C LYS A 41 16.72 6.81 9.83
N SER A 42 17.61 5.87 9.52
CA SER A 42 17.19 4.48 9.40
C SER A 42 16.96 3.89 10.79
N LYS A 43 15.85 3.16 10.96
CA LYS A 43 15.59 2.38 12.18
C LYS A 43 16.38 1.08 12.23
N PHE A 44 16.98 0.69 11.11
CA PHE A 44 17.86 -0.46 11.08
C PHE A 44 19.26 0.00 11.48
N THR A 45 19.66 -0.37 12.67
CA THR A 45 21.03 -0.21 13.10
C THR A 45 21.92 -1.20 12.32
N THR A 46 23.14 -0.80 12.01
CA THR A 46 24.17 -1.74 11.58
C THR A 46 24.39 -2.82 12.66
N VAL A 47 25.15 -3.87 12.33
CA VAL A 47 25.56 -4.91 13.28
C VAL A 47 26.18 -4.32 14.56
N ASP A 48 26.69 -3.09 14.47
CA ASP A 48 27.32 -2.34 15.56
C ASP A 48 26.37 -1.31 16.21
N ASP A 49 25.05 -1.42 16.04
CA ASP A 49 24.04 -0.49 16.58
C ASP A 49 24.23 0.99 16.19
N LYS A 50 24.90 1.26 15.08
CA LYS A 50 25.07 2.63 14.58
C LYS A 50 23.84 3.09 13.81
N GLU A 51 23.34 4.28 14.16
CA GLU A 51 22.28 4.95 13.42
C GLU A 51 22.78 5.32 12.01
N ILE A 52 22.02 4.93 11.00
CA ILE A 52 22.31 5.26 9.60
C ILE A 52 21.46 6.48 9.22
N ILE A 53 22.11 7.52 8.73
CA ILE A 53 21.45 8.66 8.09
C ILE A 53 21.42 8.39 6.59
N GLN A 54 20.22 8.30 6.03
CA GLN A 54 20.02 8.09 4.61
C GLN A 54 19.61 9.41 3.95
N THR A 55 20.24 9.75 2.83
CA THR A 55 19.77 10.82 1.93
C THR A 55 18.86 10.19 0.86
N VAL A 56 17.62 10.62 0.82
CA VAL A 56 16.64 10.21 -0.20
C VAL A 56 16.50 11.32 -1.23
N ASN A 57 16.71 10.98 -2.51
CA ASN A 57 16.59 11.90 -3.63
C ASN A 57 15.33 11.54 -4.44
N LEU A 58 14.41 12.48 -4.59
CA LEU A 58 13.26 12.36 -5.49
C LEU A 58 13.54 13.20 -6.74
N THR A 59 13.76 12.54 -7.89
CA THR A 59 14.18 13.21 -9.12
C THR A 59 13.01 13.73 -9.95
N ARG A 60 11.78 13.39 -9.58
CA ARG A 60 10.57 13.74 -10.30
C ARG A 60 9.62 14.50 -9.40
N ALA A 61 9.05 15.56 -9.96
CA ALA A 61 7.92 16.20 -9.33
C ALA A 61 6.65 15.34 -9.52
N PHE A 62 5.71 15.48 -8.62
CA PHE A 62 4.42 14.81 -8.66
C PHE A 62 3.32 15.68 -8.09
N TYR A 63 2.09 15.39 -8.41
CA TYR A 63 0.92 16.00 -7.80
C TYR A 63 0.38 15.06 -6.74
N MET A 64 0.16 15.55 -5.53
CA MET A 64 -0.43 14.79 -4.42
C MET A 64 -1.79 15.38 -4.07
N CYS A 65 -2.81 14.55 -3.90
CA CYS A 65 -4.09 14.98 -3.35
C CYS A 65 -3.85 15.61 -1.97
N ASP A 66 -4.40 16.79 -1.74
CA ASP A 66 -4.17 17.54 -0.51
C ASP A 66 -4.82 16.89 0.72
N HIS A 67 -5.68 15.88 0.51
CA HIS A 67 -6.39 15.12 1.53
C HIS A 67 -6.45 13.63 1.20
N GLU A 68 -6.84 12.83 2.17
CA GLU A 68 -7.13 11.40 2.05
C GLU A 68 -8.36 11.19 1.16
N VAL A 69 -8.40 10.12 0.36
CA VAL A 69 -9.58 9.80 -0.47
C VAL A 69 -10.82 9.68 0.41
N THR A 70 -11.83 10.49 0.10
CA THR A 70 -13.07 10.54 0.89
C THR A 70 -14.01 9.38 0.59
N GLN A 71 -14.96 9.13 1.48
CA GLN A 71 -16.01 8.13 1.29
C GLN A 71 -16.82 8.41 0.03
N LYS A 72 -17.07 9.70 -0.27
CA LYS A 72 -17.76 10.13 -1.49
C LYS A 72 -16.97 9.79 -2.74
N GLU A 73 -15.70 10.21 -2.80
CA GLU A 73 -14.84 9.95 -3.96
C GLU A 73 -14.69 8.45 -4.22
N TYR A 74 -14.49 7.66 -3.15
CA TYR A 74 -14.37 6.21 -3.27
C TYR A 74 -15.64 5.58 -3.84
N LYS A 75 -16.81 5.98 -3.33
CA LYS A 75 -18.11 5.52 -3.80
C LYS A 75 -18.37 5.93 -5.26
N ASP A 76 -18.04 7.16 -5.62
CA ASP A 76 -18.27 7.69 -6.98
C ASP A 76 -17.44 6.97 -8.05
N ILE A 77 -16.29 6.41 -7.67
CA ILE A 77 -15.39 5.67 -8.56
C ILE A 77 -15.69 4.16 -8.56
N THR A 78 -15.91 3.58 -7.38
CA THR A 78 -16.01 2.12 -7.26
C THR A 78 -17.44 1.60 -7.15
N GLY A 79 -18.39 2.45 -6.80
CA GLY A 79 -19.75 2.07 -6.42
C GLY A 79 -19.86 1.46 -5.01
N LEU A 80 -18.74 1.27 -4.29
CA LEU A 80 -18.67 0.62 -3.00
C LEU A 80 -18.63 1.63 -1.84
N TYR A 81 -19.10 1.22 -0.68
CA TYR A 81 -19.11 2.03 0.54
C TYR A 81 -18.67 1.18 1.76
N PRO A 82 -17.36 0.83 1.85
CA PRO A 82 -16.86 -0.15 2.81
C PRO A 82 -16.77 0.37 4.25
N SER A 83 -16.65 1.68 4.45
CA SER A 83 -16.28 2.33 5.69
C SER A 83 -17.12 1.89 6.91
N LYS A 84 -16.49 1.82 8.08
CA LYS A 84 -17.16 1.63 9.37
C LYS A 84 -17.89 2.89 9.81
N PHE A 85 -17.19 4.04 9.69
CA PHE A 85 -17.72 5.32 10.17
C PHE A 85 -18.61 5.99 9.13
N LYS A 86 -19.80 5.42 8.92
CA LYS A 86 -20.80 5.88 7.93
C LYS A 86 -21.85 6.82 8.52
N ASN A 87 -21.83 7.03 9.84
CA ASN A 87 -22.84 7.78 10.57
C ASN A 87 -22.19 8.64 11.64
N ASN A 88 -22.95 9.56 12.21
CA ASN A 88 -22.57 10.38 13.36
C ASN A 88 -21.30 11.24 13.12
N PRO A 89 -21.25 12.06 12.05
CA PRO A 89 -20.23 13.10 11.93
C PRO A 89 -20.34 14.07 13.10
N ASP A 90 -19.27 14.76 13.42
CA ASP A 90 -19.35 15.85 14.41
C ASP A 90 -20.18 17.01 13.84
N LYS A 91 -20.69 17.85 14.74
CA LYS A 91 -21.49 19.00 14.32
C LYS A 91 -20.70 19.91 13.37
N GLY A 92 -21.23 20.12 12.18
CA GLY A 92 -20.60 20.92 11.12
C GLY A 92 -19.67 20.15 10.20
N GLU A 93 -19.56 18.82 10.35
CA GLU A 93 -18.89 17.95 9.42
C GLU A 93 -19.85 17.31 8.41
N ILE A 94 -19.36 17.09 7.20
CA ILE A 94 -20.07 16.37 6.16
C ILE A 94 -19.62 14.91 6.18
N GLN A 95 -20.56 14.00 6.41
CA GLN A 95 -20.28 12.56 6.55
C GLN A 95 -19.52 11.98 5.35
N GLU A 96 -19.88 12.35 4.15
CA GLU A 96 -19.30 11.80 2.93
C GLU A 96 -17.89 12.33 2.64
N ASN A 97 -17.48 13.43 3.29
CA ASN A 97 -16.14 14.00 3.21
C ASN A 97 -15.18 13.40 4.25
N ARG A 98 -15.61 12.44 5.05
CA ARG A 98 -14.68 11.68 5.90
C ARG A 98 -13.83 10.75 5.03
N PRO A 99 -12.60 10.40 5.43
CA PRO A 99 -11.79 9.48 4.65
C PRO A 99 -12.48 8.13 4.52
N VAL A 100 -12.31 7.49 3.38
CA VAL A 100 -12.66 6.08 3.25
C VAL A 100 -11.71 5.25 4.11
N GLU A 101 -12.27 4.27 4.83
CA GLU A 101 -11.50 3.28 5.57
C GLU A 101 -12.07 1.88 5.36
N ARG A 102 -11.42 0.84 5.88
CA ARG A 102 -11.71 -0.56 5.57
C ARG A 102 -11.46 -0.91 4.11
N VAL A 103 -10.43 -0.34 3.56
CA VAL A 103 -9.90 -0.64 2.23
C VAL A 103 -8.53 -1.27 2.37
N CYS A 104 -8.27 -2.30 1.59
CA CYS A 104 -6.94 -2.90 1.52
C CYS A 104 -6.10 -2.24 0.42
N TRP A 105 -4.83 -2.57 0.38
CA TRP A 105 -3.90 -2.06 -0.63
C TRP A 105 -4.38 -2.37 -2.07
N PHE A 106 -4.94 -3.56 -2.30
CA PHE A 106 -5.49 -3.93 -3.61
C PHE A 106 -6.73 -3.11 -4.01
N ASP A 107 -7.55 -2.72 -3.03
CA ASP A 107 -8.68 -1.84 -3.27
C ASP A 107 -8.21 -0.44 -3.65
N ALA A 108 -7.13 0.03 -3.04
CA ALA A 108 -6.56 1.34 -3.33
C ALA A 108 -5.97 1.41 -4.75
N ILE A 109 -5.22 0.40 -5.20
CA ILE A 109 -4.69 0.38 -6.57
C ILE A 109 -5.78 0.19 -7.63
N GLU A 110 -6.82 -0.59 -7.32
CA GLU A 110 -7.99 -0.70 -8.19
C GLU A 110 -8.72 0.64 -8.33
N TYR A 111 -8.92 1.37 -7.24
CA TYR A 111 -9.47 2.72 -7.25
C TYR A 111 -8.64 3.65 -8.14
N CYS A 112 -7.32 3.64 -8.00
CA CYS A 112 -6.42 4.46 -8.81
C CYS A 112 -6.64 4.24 -10.32
N ASN A 113 -6.69 2.98 -10.75
CA ASN A 113 -6.92 2.68 -12.17
C ASN A 113 -8.32 3.05 -12.63
N LYS A 114 -9.36 2.73 -11.84
CA LYS A 114 -10.74 3.11 -12.17
C LYS A 114 -10.91 4.62 -12.31
N ARG A 115 -10.32 5.40 -11.38
CA ARG A 115 -10.34 6.85 -11.43
C ARG A 115 -9.59 7.36 -12.66
N SER A 116 -8.41 6.81 -12.95
CA SER A 116 -7.63 7.17 -14.14
C SER A 116 -8.43 6.96 -15.42
N ILE A 117 -9.05 5.78 -15.57
CA ILE A 117 -9.87 5.44 -16.74
C ILE A 117 -11.06 6.40 -16.86
N LYS A 118 -11.77 6.65 -15.76
CA LYS A 118 -12.93 7.55 -15.71
C LYS A 118 -12.59 8.97 -16.14
N GLU A 119 -11.38 9.43 -15.79
CA GLU A 119 -10.90 10.78 -16.11
C GLU A 119 -10.08 10.85 -17.42
N GLY A 120 -10.01 9.76 -18.20
CA GLY A 120 -9.33 9.72 -19.48
C GLY A 120 -7.80 9.76 -19.38
N LEU A 121 -7.25 9.36 -18.24
CA LEU A 121 -5.82 9.29 -17.98
C LEU A 121 -5.28 7.88 -18.27
N THR A 122 -3.97 7.76 -18.47
CA THR A 122 -3.29 6.47 -18.62
C THR A 122 -3.15 5.81 -17.26
N PRO A 123 -3.81 4.66 -16.99
CA PRO A 123 -3.72 3.98 -15.72
C PRO A 123 -2.29 3.51 -15.41
N CYS A 124 -1.88 3.61 -14.14
CA CYS A 124 -0.53 3.27 -13.72
C CYS A 124 -0.33 1.77 -13.47
N TYR A 125 -1.37 1.06 -13.04
CA TYR A 125 -1.20 -0.32 -12.59
C TYR A 125 -1.61 -1.32 -13.66
N LYS A 126 -0.80 -2.40 -13.77
CA LYS A 126 -1.16 -3.60 -14.51
C LYS A 126 -1.17 -4.78 -13.55
N VAL A 127 -2.19 -5.60 -13.63
CA VAL A 127 -2.28 -6.91 -12.97
C VAL A 127 -2.53 -7.93 -14.07
N ASN A 128 -1.75 -9.00 -14.12
CA ASN A 128 -1.77 -9.97 -15.23
C ASN A 128 -1.64 -9.31 -16.62
N GLY A 129 -0.80 -8.27 -16.72
CA GLY A 129 -0.56 -7.53 -17.95
C GLY A 129 -1.69 -6.60 -18.39
N SER A 130 -2.79 -6.48 -17.62
CA SER A 130 -3.95 -5.64 -17.96
C SER A 130 -4.08 -4.42 -17.05
N THR A 131 -4.39 -3.26 -17.63
CA THR A 131 -4.81 -2.06 -16.88
C THR A 131 -6.31 -2.05 -16.58
N ASP A 132 -7.08 -2.92 -17.23
CA ASP A 132 -8.52 -3.08 -17.02
C ASP A 132 -8.77 -3.89 -15.74
N THR A 133 -9.30 -3.24 -14.72
CA THR A 133 -9.51 -3.84 -13.40
C THR A 133 -10.50 -5.00 -13.40
N SER A 134 -11.37 -5.11 -14.40
CA SER A 134 -12.29 -6.24 -14.54
C SER A 134 -11.59 -7.55 -14.90
N LYS A 135 -10.34 -7.46 -15.40
CA LYS A 135 -9.49 -8.60 -15.80
C LYS A 135 -8.46 -8.99 -14.75
N TRP A 136 -8.49 -8.35 -13.58
CA TRP A 136 -7.49 -8.58 -12.53
C TRP A 136 -7.70 -9.87 -11.73
N GLY A 137 -8.84 -10.52 -11.91
CA GLY A 137 -9.17 -11.76 -11.19
C GLY A 137 -9.65 -11.53 -9.76
N VAL A 138 -9.61 -12.57 -8.96
CA VAL A 138 -10.07 -12.53 -7.56
C VAL A 138 -8.97 -11.94 -6.69
N LYS A 139 -9.31 -10.91 -5.92
CA LYS A 139 -8.37 -10.29 -4.98
C LYS A 139 -7.87 -11.31 -3.96
N PRO A 140 -6.58 -11.25 -3.59
CA PRO A 140 -6.03 -12.08 -2.53
C PRO A 140 -6.87 -11.95 -1.26
N GLN A 141 -7.27 -13.08 -0.70
CA GLN A 141 -7.93 -13.14 0.59
C GLN A 141 -6.97 -13.75 1.60
N MET A 142 -6.75 -13.06 2.72
CA MET A 142 -6.09 -13.70 3.84
C MET A 142 -7.03 -14.73 4.45
N THR A 143 -6.68 -16.00 4.33
CA THR A 143 -7.26 -17.03 5.17
C THR A 143 -6.48 -17.09 6.49
N LEU A 144 -7.17 -17.24 7.62
CA LEU A 144 -6.58 -17.43 8.95
C LEU A 144 -5.73 -18.72 9.06
N ALA A 145 -5.81 -19.58 8.07
CA ALA A 145 -4.95 -20.75 7.92
C ALA A 145 -3.60 -20.32 7.36
N LYS A 146 -2.64 -20.20 8.21
CA LYS A 146 -1.16 -20.11 8.12
C LYS A 146 -0.44 -20.07 6.75
N ASN A 147 -1.11 -20.17 5.63
CA ASN A 147 -0.59 -20.12 4.28
C ASN A 147 -1.26 -18.96 3.56
N TYR A 148 -0.46 -17.95 3.24
CA TYR A 148 -0.87 -16.85 2.38
C TYR A 148 -1.13 -17.40 0.98
N ASP A 149 -2.38 -17.67 0.67
CA ASP A 149 -2.75 -17.88 -0.74
C ASP A 149 -2.96 -16.51 -1.38
N TRP A 150 -1.89 -15.99 -1.96
CA TRP A 150 -1.87 -14.71 -2.67
C TRP A 150 -2.76 -14.73 -3.92
N GLY A 151 -3.43 -15.86 -4.19
CA GLY A 151 -4.13 -16.07 -5.44
C GLY A 151 -3.17 -15.84 -6.63
N ALA A 152 -2.92 -16.82 -7.44
CA ALA A 152 -1.95 -16.75 -8.55
C ALA A 152 -2.12 -15.53 -9.47
N ASP A 153 -3.28 -14.86 -9.41
CA ASP A 153 -3.63 -13.75 -10.29
C ASP A 153 -3.01 -12.40 -9.91
N TRP A 154 -2.67 -12.18 -8.63
CA TRP A 154 -2.16 -10.88 -8.15
C TRP A 154 -0.66 -10.85 -7.91
N PHE A 155 0.06 -11.90 -8.30
CA PHE A 155 1.53 -11.90 -8.26
C PHE A 155 2.17 -10.92 -9.23
N ASP A 156 1.42 -10.51 -10.25
CA ASP A 156 1.93 -9.72 -11.37
C ASP A 156 1.40 -8.27 -11.31
N VAL A 157 1.60 -7.60 -10.17
CA VAL A 157 1.26 -6.18 -10.05
C VAL A 157 2.48 -5.34 -10.40
N VAL A 158 2.39 -4.55 -11.46
CA VAL A 158 3.42 -3.60 -11.86
C VAL A 158 2.86 -2.19 -11.94
N CYS A 159 3.72 -1.19 -11.68
CA CYS A 159 3.39 0.22 -11.81
C CYS A 159 4.15 0.83 -12.98
N ASP A 160 3.45 1.45 -13.90
CA ASP A 160 4.04 2.30 -14.95
C ASP A 160 4.26 3.72 -14.37
N TRP A 161 5.50 4.02 -14.02
CA TRP A 161 5.90 5.31 -13.45
C TRP A 161 5.89 6.46 -14.46
N ASN A 162 5.76 6.16 -15.76
CA ASN A 162 5.66 7.16 -16.82
C ASN A 162 4.20 7.53 -17.14
N ALA A 163 3.24 6.76 -16.62
CA ALA A 163 1.83 7.04 -16.78
C ALA A 163 1.42 8.31 -16.03
N ASN A 164 0.44 9.03 -16.59
CA ASN A 164 -0.10 10.25 -15.99
C ASN A 164 -1.34 10.01 -15.13
N GLY A 165 -1.72 8.77 -14.93
CA GLY A 165 -2.86 8.38 -14.11
C GLY A 165 -2.59 8.46 -12.60
N TYR A 166 -3.56 8.03 -11.83
CA TYR A 166 -3.49 7.98 -10.38
C TYR A 166 -2.73 6.74 -9.91
N ARG A 167 -1.97 6.91 -8.83
CA ARG A 167 -1.27 5.84 -8.12
C ARG A 167 -1.17 6.16 -6.63
N LEU A 168 -0.79 5.18 -5.84
CA LEU A 168 -0.34 5.42 -4.47
C LEU A 168 1.01 6.16 -4.49
N PRO A 169 1.28 7.03 -3.52
CA PRO A 169 2.63 7.55 -3.31
C PRO A 169 3.57 6.39 -2.96
N THR A 170 4.83 6.47 -3.37
CA THR A 170 5.84 5.64 -2.73
C THR A 170 5.97 6.04 -1.27
N GLU A 171 6.51 5.16 -0.46
CA GLU A 171 6.78 5.46 0.95
C GLU A 171 7.65 6.71 1.10
N ALA A 172 8.66 6.84 0.24
CA ALA A 172 9.57 7.98 0.22
C ALA A 172 8.91 9.29 -0.26
N GLU A 173 8.04 9.22 -1.28
CA GLU A 173 7.25 10.38 -1.72
C GLU A 173 6.30 10.86 -0.62
N TRP A 174 5.66 9.91 0.08
CA TRP A 174 4.77 10.25 1.17
C TRP A 174 5.53 10.94 2.32
N GLU A 175 6.67 10.39 2.75
CA GLU A 175 7.50 10.97 3.81
C GLU A 175 8.02 12.36 3.44
N TYR A 176 8.53 12.54 2.22
CA TYR A 176 8.99 13.84 1.72
C TYR A 176 7.88 14.89 1.73
N ALA A 177 6.69 14.50 1.28
CA ALA A 177 5.52 15.37 1.25
C ALA A 177 5.03 15.72 2.67
N ALA A 178 5.03 14.76 3.59
CA ALA A 178 4.65 14.97 4.99
C ALA A 178 5.62 15.93 5.71
N ARG A 179 6.91 15.83 5.40
CA ARG A 179 7.96 16.72 5.89
C ARG A 179 7.95 18.10 5.22
N ALA A 180 7.13 18.28 4.18
CA ALA A 180 7.12 19.47 3.35
C ALA A 180 8.51 19.86 2.80
N GLY A 181 9.32 18.84 2.45
CA GLY A 181 10.68 19.01 1.94
C GLY A 181 11.73 19.37 3.01
N ASN A 182 11.36 19.43 4.28
CA ASN A 182 12.30 19.75 5.35
C ASN A 182 13.34 18.63 5.54
N ASN A 183 14.61 19.01 5.57
CA ASN A 183 15.77 18.12 5.71
C ASN A 183 16.23 17.90 7.16
N SER A 184 15.58 18.53 8.14
CA SER A 184 16.03 18.42 9.53
C SER A 184 15.74 17.04 10.10
N LEU A 185 16.76 16.40 10.64
CA LEU A 185 16.63 15.14 11.37
C LEU A 185 16.02 15.30 12.76
N ASP A 186 16.05 16.51 13.30
CA ASP A 186 15.72 16.76 14.71
C ASP A 186 14.35 17.43 14.92
N LYS A 187 13.70 17.89 13.84
CA LYS A 187 12.52 18.77 13.96
C LYS A 187 11.21 18.18 13.45
N ASP A 188 11.24 17.05 12.77
CA ASP A 188 10.09 16.62 11.99
C ASP A 188 9.36 15.46 12.63
N VAL A 189 8.86 15.71 13.81
CA VAL A 189 8.07 14.70 14.51
C VAL A 189 6.67 14.60 13.89
N TYR A 190 6.10 15.71 13.44
CA TYR A 190 4.74 15.76 12.90
C TYR A 190 4.66 16.57 11.60
N SER A 191 3.72 16.24 10.75
CA SER A 191 3.46 17.02 9.56
C SER A 191 2.87 18.40 9.95
N GLY A 192 3.57 19.47 9.60
CA GLY A 192 3.15 20.86 9.83
C GLY A 192 3.59 21.49 11.14
N THR A 193 4.12 20.73 12.10
CA THR A 193 4.63 21.28 13.37
C THR A 193 5.70 20.37 13.98
N ASP A 194 6.67 20.98 14.67
CA ASP A 194 7.66 20.32 15.53
C ASP A 194 7.31 20.42 17.03
N ASP A 195 6.15 20.99 17.35
CA ASP A 195 5.67 21.23 18.70
C ASP A 195 4.47 20.31 19.00
N GLU A 196 4.69 19.31 19.86
CA GLU A 196 3.65 18.35 20.25
C GLU A 196 2.41 19.05 20.83
N SER A 197 2.59 20.18 21.52
CA SER A 197 1.46 20.93 22.08
C SER A 197 0.52 21.50 21.02
N LYS A 198 1.02 21.69 19.80
CA LYS A 198 0.26 22.18 18.64
C LYS A 198 -0.27 21.07 17.76
N LEU A 199 0.06 19.81 18.02
CA LEU A 199 -0.38 18.68 17.19
C LEU A 199 -1.91 18.63 17.04
N VAL A 200 -2.66 19.05 18.05
CA VAL A 200 -4.12 19.14 18.01
C VAL A 200 -4.67 20.01 16.88
N ASP A 201 -3.87 20.94 16.36
CA ASP A 201 -4.22 21.81 15.26
C ASP A 201 -4.03 21.15 13.89
N TYR A 202 -3.17 20.12 13.81
CA TYR A 202 -2.76 19.48 12.56
C TYR A 202 -3.26 18.06 12.38
N ALA A 203 -3.66 17.40 13.48
CA ALA A 203 -3.96 15.96 13.45
C ALA A 203 -5.27 15.60 14.17
N TRP A 204 -5.94 14.58 13.64
CA TRP A 204 -6.98 13.84 14.33
C TRP A 204 -6.40 12.54 14.92
N TYR A 205 -6.29 12.45 16.24
CA TYR A 205 -5.67 11.34 16.94
C TYR A 205 -6.38 11.05 18.27
N VAL A 206 -5.94 10.07 19.02
CA VAL A 206 -6.63 9.57 20.22
C VAL A 206 -7.08 10.66 21.22
N ARG A 207 -6.35 11.78 21.33
CA ARG A 207 -6.72 12.85 22.28
C ARG A 207 -7.88 13.74 21.82
N ASN A 208 -8.19 13.78 20.54
CA ASN A 208 -9.19 14.71 20.00
C ASN A 208 -10.18 14.12 18.98
N SER A 209 -9.95 12.89 18.51
CA SER A 209 -10.78 12.24 17.48
C SER A 209 -12.08 11.65 17.99
N ARG A 210 -12.26 11.50 19.32
CA ARG A 210 -13.42 10.76 19.89
C ARG A 210 -13.57 9.35 19.35
N ASN A 211 -12.44 8.68 19.09
CA ASN A 211 -12.38 7.31 18.56
C ASN A 211 -13.10 7.10 17.22
N LYS A 212 -12.99 8.06 16.32
CA LYS A 212 -13.54 7.97 14.95
C LYS A 212 -12.75 8.83 13.97
N THR A 213 -12.93 8.59 12.68
CA THR A 213 -12.43 9.47 11.61
C THR A 213 -13.22 10.79 11.60
N HIS A 214 -12.66 11.82 11.01
CA HIS A 214 -13.27 13.15 10.85
C HIS A 214 -13.26 13.57 9.39
N GLU A 215 -14.08 14.55 9.03
CA GLU A 215 -14.06 15.18 7.72
C GLU A 215 -12.64 15.69 7.42
N VAL A 216 -12.13 15.38 6.23
CA VAL A 216 -10.80 15.80 5.79
C VAL A 216 -10.68 17.34 5.75
N LYS A 217 -9.45 17.85 5.82
CA LYS A 217 -9.17 19.31 5.73
C LYS A 217 -9.78 20.14 6.87
N LYS A 218 -10.13 19.54 8.01
CA LYS A 218 -10.60 20.27 9.21
C LYS A 218 -9.45 20.68 10.14
N LYS A 219 -8.25 20.21 9.87
CA LYS A 219 -7.02 20.62 10.56
C LYS A 219 -6.20 21.57 9.70
N LYS A 220 -5.11 22.09 10.24
CA LYS A 220 -4.17 22.93 9.48
C LYS A 220 -3.34 22.07 8.53
N PRO A 221 -3.02 22.55 7.32
CA PRO A 221 -2.13 21.86 6.41
C PRO A 221 -0.66 22.03 6.82
N ASN A 222 0.22 21.18 6.27
CA ASN A 222 1.66 21.42 6.34
C ASN A 222 2.11 22.53 5.37
N ALA A 223 3.41 22.81 5.29
CA ALA A 223 3.94 23.87 4.45
C ALA A 223 3.78 23.64 2.93
N PHE A 224 3.51 22.42 2.50
CA PHE A 224 3.12 22.11 1.12
C PHE A 224 1.61 22.29 0.87
N GLY A 225 0.80 22.53 1.88
CA GLY A 225 -0.65 22.62 1.74
C GLY A 225 -1.38 21.28 1.87
N LEU A 226 -0.71 20.23 2.37
CA LEU A 226 -1.28 18.91 2.56
C LEU A 226 -1.90 18.77 3.95
N TYR A 227 -3.12 18.27 4.00
CA TYR A 227 -3.91 18.04 5.22
C TYR A 227 -3.83 16.61 5.67
N ASP A 228 -4.08 16.37 6.95
CA ASP A 228 -4.27 15.06 7.57
C ASP A 228 -3.10 14.09 7.31
N MET A 229 -1.89 14.61 7.01
CA MET A 229 -0.66 13.82 6.90
C MET A 229 -0.21 13.23 8.25
N SER A 230 -0.88 13.60 9.32
CA SER A 230 -0.74 13.05 10.67
C SER A 230 -2.13 12.77 11.22
N GLY A 231 -2.43 11.52 11.53
CA GLY A 231 -3.71 11.09 12.11
C GLY A 231 -4.81 10.82 11.08
N ASN A 232 -6.04 10.87 11.49
CA ASN A 232 -7.26 10.50 10.79
C ASN A 232 -7.25 9.03 10.34
N VAL A 233 -6.62 8.65 9.22
CA VAL A 233 -6.38 7.26 8.82
C VAL A 233 -4.93 6.99 8.48
N GLU A 234 -4.47 5.75 8.67
CA GLU A 234 -3.21 5.29 8.10
C GLU A 234 -3.37 5.12 6.59
N GLU A 235 -2.38 5.56 5.84
CA GLU A 235 -2.46 5.66 4.39
C GLU A 235 -1.58 4.62 3.70
N TRP A 236 -2.19 3.80 2.84
CA TRP A 236 -1.45 2.88 2.00
C TRP A 236 -0.48 3.59 1.09
N CYS A 237 0.75 3.11 1.04
CA CYS A 237 1.78 3.54 0.12
C CYS A 237 2.15 2.42 -0.86
N TRP A 238 2.75 2.78 -1.99
CA TRP A 238 3.38 1.82 -2.87
C TRP A 238 4.74 1.41 -2.30
N GLY A 239 4.97 0.13 -2.31
CA GLY A 239 6.17 -0.49 -1.80
C GLY A 239 5.83 -1.58 -0.80
N SER A 240 6.80 -2.44 -0.54
CA SER A 240 6.68 -3.52 0.44
C SER A 240 7.91 -3.57 1.33
N TRP A 241 7.71 -4.02 2.56
CA TRP A 241 8.80 -4.36 3.46
C TRP A 241 9.10 -5.85 3.29
N GLY A 242 10.31 -6.18 3.00
CA GLY A 242 10.59 -7.59 2.98
C GLY A 242 11.80 -8.04 2.24
N GLY A 243 12.88 -7.59 2.46
CA GLY A 243 14.04 -8.33 2.04
C GLY A 243 15.18 -7.51 1.50
N ASP A 244 14.89 -6.36 0.97
CA ASP A 244 15.98 -5.50 0.57
C ASP A 244 16.52 -4.77 1.80
N LYS A 245 17.43 -5.46 2.50
CA LYS A 245 18.15 -4.88 3.63
C LYS A 245 18.86 -3.59 3.21
N ASP A 246 19.20 -3.49 1.93
CA ASP A 246 19.95 -2.37 1.37
C ASP A 246 19.12 -1.08 1.29
N TYR A 247 17.78 -1.19 1.17
CA TYR A 247 16.89 -0.02 1.15
C TYR A 247 17.08 0.93 2.35
N PHE A 248 17.37 0.39 3.52
CA PHE A 248 17.57 1.18 4.74
C PHE A 248 19.03 1.23 5.21
N THR A 249 19.92 0.45 4.62
CA THR A 249 21.33 0.38 5.01
C THR A 249 22.22 1.23 4.09
N GLU A 250 21.72 1.61 2.93
CA GLU A 250 22.41 2.55 2.06
C GLU A 250 22.34 3.98 2.60
N THR A 251 23.42 4.72 2.49
CA THR A 251 23.51 6.12 2.93
C THR A 251 22.86 7.09 1.93
N SER A 252 22.55 6.63 0.71
CA SER A 252 21.87 7.42 -0.32
C SER A 252 21.00 6.53 -1.19
N SER A 253 19.80 7.03 -1.54
CA SER A 253 18.84 6.33 -2.40
C SER A 253 18.18 7.32 -3.34
N THR A 254 17.94 6.93 -4.59
CA THR A 254 17.32 7.80 -5.60
C THR A 254 16.05 7.16 -6.13
N ASP A 255 14.93 7.90 -6.06
CA ASP A 255 13.58 7.44 -6.38
C ASP A 255 13.31 6.04 -5.82
N PRO A 256 13.52 5.82 -4.51
CA PRO A 256 13.49 4.48 -3.96
C PRO A 256 12.10 3.87 -4.03
N VAL A 257 12.04 2.67 -4.58
CA VAL A 257 10.83 1.87 -4.68
C VAL A 257 11.16 0.46 -4.24
N THR A 258 10.63 0.06 -3.11
CA THR A 258 10.70 -1.33 -2.67
C THR A 258 9.38 -2.02 -3.01
N TYR A 259 9.42 -3.06 -3.78
CA TYR A 259 8.28 -3.93 -4.01
C TYR A 259 8.77 -5.36 -4.24
N GLU A 260 8.49 -6.22 -3.30
CA GLU A 260 8.67 -7.67 -3.44
C GLU A 260 7.32 -8.35 -3.33
N LEU A 261 7.12 -9.33 -4.20
CA LEU A 261 5.93 -10.17 -4.21
C LEU A 261 5.77 -10.91 -2.88
N GLY A 262 4.58 -10.89 -2.37
CA GLY A 262 4.26 -11.62 -1.15
C GLY A 262 4.70 -10.94 0.13
N GLN A 263 5.18 -9.70 0.05
CA GLN A 263 5.59 -8.92 1.20
C GLN A 263 4.53 -7.92 1.64
N VAL A 264 4.72 -7.39 2.82
CA VAL A 264 3.80 -6.48 3.49
C VAL A 264 3.89 -5.08 2.87
N SER A 265 2.76 -4.50 2.50
CA SER A 265 2.72 -3.15 1.95
C SER A 265 2.97 -2.08 3.01
N TRP A 266 3.60 -0.97 2.62
CA TRP A 266 3.83 0.17 3.49
C TRP A 266 2.55 0.95 3.73
N PHE A 267 2.44 1.49 4.93
CA PHE A 267 1.48 2.53 5.26
C PHE A 267 2.12 3.60 6.16
N ARG A 268 1.53 4.79 6.20
CA ARG A 268 2.05 5.98 6.86
C ARG A 268 0.92 6.80 7.51
N GLY A 269 1.30 7.77 8.36
CA GLY A 269 0.42 8.83 8.83
C GLY A 269 -0.15 8.65 10.24
N GLY A 270 -0.25 7.43 10.75
CA GLY A 270 -0.98 7.17 11.99
C GLY A 270 -2.50 7.34 11.82
N TYR A 271 -3.27 7.18 12.88
CA TYR A 271 -4.73 7.17 12.79
C TYR A 271 -5.43 7.78 14.01
N TRP A 272 -6.75 7.87 13.93
CA TRP A 272 -7.64 8.48 14.91
C TRP A 272 -7.64 7.83 16.30
N GLY A 273 -7.27 6.56 16.43
CA GLY A 273 -7.50 5.77 17.63
C GLY A 273 -6.31 5.62 18.56
N PRO A 274 -6.51 4.99 19.71
CA PRO A 274 -5.41 4.52 20.54
C PRO A 274 -4.68 3.42 19.78
N GLY A 275 -3.36 3.50 19.76
CA GLY A 275 -2.52 2.50 19.12
C GLY A 275 -2.74 1.12 19.74
N GLU A 276 -3.64 0.33 19.18
CA GLU A 276 -3.68 -1.10 19.46
C GLU A 276 -2.56 -1.76 18.66
N GLY A 277 -1.32 -1.52 19.10
CA GLY A 277 -0.14 -2.13 18.51
C GLY A 277 -0.12 -3.63 18.76
N ARG A 278 -0.72 -4.40 17.87
CA ARG A 278 -0.41 -5.83 17.79
C ARG A 278 0.85 -6.01 16.95
N TYR A 279 2.01 -5.74 17.53
CA TYR A 279 3.27 -6.12 16.90
C TYR A 279 3.51 -7.62 17.08
N ARG A 280 3.71 -8.32 15.98
CA ARG A 280 4.32 -9.65 16.01
C ARG A 280 5.84 -9.49 15.99
N GLY A 281 6.46 -9.56 17.13
CA GLY A 281 7.92 -9.69 17.21
C GLY A 281 8.35 -11.12 16.86
N VAL A 282 9.48 -11.27 16.19
CA VAL A 282 10.14 -12.56 16.02
C VAL A 282 11.16 -12.70 17.15
N LYS A 283 10.91 -13.60 18.10
CA LYS A 283 11.88 -13.96 19.13
C LYS A 283 12.25 -15.44 18.94
N ASN A 284 13.54 -15.71 18.70
CA ASN A 284 14.06 -17.06 18.47
C ASN A 284 13.38 -17.83 17.33
N GLY A 285 13.13 -17.17 16.19
CA GLY A 285 12.51 -17.81 15.02
C GLY A 285 11.03 -18.15 15.17
N LYS A 286 10.39 -17.77 16.27
CA LYS A 286 8.96 -17.94 16.50
C LYS A 286 8.26 -16.58 16.56
N TYR A 287 7.17 -16.44 15.83
CA TYR A 287 6.30 -15.28 15.93
C TYR A 287 5.64 -15.26 17.31
N THR A 288 5.92 -14.23 18.08
CA THR A 288 5.25 -13.98 19.36
C THR A 288 4.30 -12.79 19.17
N VAL A 289 3.05 -13.00 19.49
CA VAL A 289 2.09 -11.89 19.67
C VAL A 289 2.32 -11.39 21.09
N SER A 290 3.08 -10.31 21.24
CA SER A 290 3.10 -9.60 22.50
C SER A 290 2.04 -8.49 22.41
N ALA A 291 1.01 -8.59 23.24
CA ALA A 291 0.21 -7.45 23.58
C ALA A 291 1.13 -6.51 24.39
N PHE A 292 1.59 -5.44 23.78
CA PHE A 292 2.18 -4.35 24.56
C PHE A 292 1.02 -3.63 25.24
N GLU A 293 0.92 -3.73 26.55
CA GLU A 293 0.17 -2.80 27.35
C GLU A 293 0.83 -1.42 27.22
N TYR A 294 0.23 -0.56 26.38
CA TYR A 294 0.63 0.83 26.28
C TYR A 294 0.15 1.57 27.54
N THR A 295 0.94 1.54 28.58
CA THR A 295 0.72 2.37 29.77
C THR A 295 1.35 3.74 29.68
N HIS A 296 1.99 4.11 28.57
CA HIS A 296 2.65 5.40 28.43
C HIS A 296 1.94 6.30 27.42
N PRO A 297 1.37 7.45 27.83
CA PRO A 297 0.69 8.38 26.93
C PRO A 297 1.59 9.00 25.85
N ALA A 298 2.91 8.95 26.04
CA ALA A 298 3.90 9.51 25.12
C ALA A 298 4.18 8.66 23.87
N TRP A 299 3.79 7.39 23.85
CA TRP A 299 4.06 6.48 22.72
C TRP A 299 3.02 6.52 21.62
N THR A 300 1.90 7.17 21.86
CA THR A 300 0.74 7.17 20.96
C THR A 300 0.77 8.28 19.92
N VAL A 301 1.78 9.13 19.89
CA VAL A 301 1.68 10.34 19.11
C VAL A 301 2.90 10.67 18.22
N PRO A 302 4.15 10.68 18.66
CA PRO A 302 5.22 11.18 17.82
C PRO A 302 5.76 10.16 16.81
N GLU A 303 6.06 8.96 17.24
CA GLU A 303 6.74 7.98 16.39
C GLU A 303 5.84 7.35 15.34
N GLN A 304 4.55 7.28 15.59
CA GLN A 304 3.58 6.71 14.64
C GLN A 304 3.18 7.67 13.53
N MET A 305 3.27 8.97 13.75
CA MET A 305 2.76 9.98 12.82
C MET A 305 3.75 10.47 11.79
N CYS A 306 5.04 10.27 11.99
CA CYS A 306 6.06 10.76 11.06
C CYS A 306 6.96 9.67 10.50
N VAL A 307 7.21 8.60 11.21
CA VAL A 307 8.34 7.72 10.87
C VAL A 307 7.97 6.25 11.01
N GLN A 308 8.11 5.54 9.89
CA GLN A 308 8.34 4.09 9.82
C GLN A 308 7.51 3.22 10.77
N GLN A 309 6.24 3.08 10.54
CA GLN A 309 5.58 1.87 10.99
C GLN A 309 5.57 0.84 9.88
N GLN A 310 6.16 -0.29 10.18
CA GLN A 310 6.10 -1.48 9.36
C GLN A 310 4.67 -2.02 9.40
N GLY A 311 3.94 -1.83 8.31
CA GLY A 311 2.62 -2.40 8.17
C GLY A 311 2.71 -3.88 7.88
N TYR A 312 2.02 -4.67 8.65
CA TYR A 312 1.75 -6.05 8.29
C TYR A 312 0.43 -6.10 7.52
N LEU A 313 0.36 -6.93 6.48
CA LEU A 313 -0.92 -7.25 5.86
C LEU A 313 -1.84 -7.83 6.93
N LEU A 314 -2.80 -7.02 7.35
CA LEU A 314 -3.87 -7.50 8.20
C LEU A 314 -4.91 -8.23 7.33
N PRO A 315 -5.57 -9.27 7.87
CA PRO A 315 -6.63 -9.97 7.17
C PRO A 315 -7.67 -8.98 6.66
N TYR A 316 -8.09 -9.16 5.43
CA TYR A 316 -9.08 -8.32 4.73
C TYR A 316 -10.35 -8.03 5.54
N LYS A 317 -10.78 -8.94 6.41
CA LYS A 317 -11.98 -8.76 7.27
C LYS A 317 -11.73 -7.89 8.50
N ASP A 318 -10.48 -7.77 8.92
CA ASP A 318 -10.03 -6.95 10.03
C ASP A 318 -9.23 -5.73 9.53
N ALA A 319 -9.29 -5.40 8.24
CA ALA A 319 -8.89 -4.11 7.73
C ALA A 319 -9.66 -3.10 8.57
N THR A 320 -9.04 -2.81 9.65
CA THR A 320 -9.61 -2.09 10.76
C THR A 320 -9.96 -0.72 10.20
N ALA A 321 -10.94 -0.10 10.76
CA ALA A 321 -11.38 1.24 10.40
C ALA A 321 -10.26 2.31 10.53
N ILE A 322 -9.02 1.91 10.32
CA ILE A 322 -7.81 2.74 10.43
C ILE A 322 -7.09 2.94 9.10
N PHE A 323 -7.29 2.04 8.10
CA PHE A 323 -6.59 2.13 6.82
C PHE A 323 -7.42 2.78 5.74
N GLY A 324 -6.89 3.87 5.21
CA GLY A 324 -7.33 4.58 4.01
C GLY A 324 -6.15 4.79 3.07
N PHE A 325 -6.21 5.80 2.23
CA PHE A 325 -5.12 6.16 1.32
C PHE A 325 -5.34 7.55 0.72
N ARG A 326 -4.27 8.15 0.21
CA ARG A 326 -4.34 9.27 -0.73
C ARG A 326 -3.72 8.90 -2.06
N VAL A 327 -4.00 9.68 -3.09
CA VAL A 327 -3.50 9.41 -4.44
C VAL A 327 -2.52 10.48 -4.88
N VAL A 328 -1.61 10.05 -5.75
CA VAL A 328 -0.68 10.95 -6.44
C VAL A 328 -0.75 10.74 -7.95
N ARG A 329 -0.18 11.67 -8.71
CA ARG A 329 0.04 11.59 -10.15
C ARG A 329 1.44 12.06 -10.46
N THR A 330 2.14 11.36 -11.33
CA THR A 330 3.46 11.81 -11.80
C THR A 330 3.33 13.07 -12.64
N ASP A 331 4.14 14.10 -12.36
CA ASP A 331 4.27 15.26 -13.24
C ASP A 331 5.10 14.87 -14.47
N THR A 332 4.42 14.37 -15.50
CA THR A 332 5.07 13.85 -16.70
C THR A 332 5.81 14.92 -17.50
N SER A 333 5.56 16.21 -17.24
CA SER A 333 6.28 17.32 -17.89
C SER A 333 7.74 17.43 -17.41
N THR A 334 8.04 16.88 -16.24
CA THR A 334 9.39 16.91 -15.64
C THR A 334 10.23 15.69 -15.97
N ILE A 335 9.66 14.68 -16.63
CA ILE A 335 10.36 13.42 -16.93
C ILE A 335 11.23 13.59 -18.17
N THR A 336 12.54 13.40 -18.00
CA THR A 336 13.49 13.37 -19.12
C THR A 336 13.37 12.09 -19.94
N GLN A 337 13.86 12.12 -21.20
CA GLN A 337 13.89 10.91 -22.05
C GLN A 337 14.75 9.79 -21.43
N ALA A 338 15.83 10.14 -20.75
CA ALA A 338 16.68 9.17 -20.04
C ALA A 338 15.90 8.48 -18.90
N GLN A 339 15.15 9.24 -18.11
CA GLN A 339 14.31 8.70 -17.04
C GLN A 339 13.19 7.82 -17.58
N LYS A 340 12.56 8.19 -18.71
CA LYS A 340 11.54 7.35 -19.36
C LYS A 340 12.12 6.00 -19.74
N LYS A 341 13.28 6.00 -20.42
CA LYS A 341 13.96 4.78 -20.83
C LYS A 341 14.37 3.91 -19.64
N GLN A 342 14.90 4.52 -18.59
CA GLN A 342 15.26 3.80 -17.35
C GLN A 342 14.06 3.10 -16.72
N VAL A 343 12.90 3.77 -16.65
CA VAL A 343 11.67 3.18 -16.12
C VAL A 343 11.17 2.02 -17.00
N GLU A 344 11.22 2.18 -18.32
CA GLU A 344 10.84 1.12 -19.26
C GLU A 344 11.72 -0.13 -19.08
N GLU A 345 13.05 0.06 -18.95
CA GLU A 345 14.00 -1.03 -18.70
C GLU A 345 13.76 -1.70 -17.33
N GLN A 346 13.54 -0.91 -16.27
CA GLN A 346 13.24 -1.42 -14.94
C GLN A 346 11.90 -2.20 -14.91
N SER A 347 10.87 -1.67 -15.58
CA SER A 347 9.56 -2.34 -15.69
C SER A 347 9.67 -3.66 -16.44
N ALA A 348 10.40 -3.70 -17.56
CA ALA A 348 10.61 -4.93 -18.32
C ALA A 348 11.37 -5.99 -17.53
N ASN A 349 12.44 -5.59 -16.82
CA ASN A 349 13.20 -6.48 -15.95
C ASN A 349 12.34 -7.04 -14.82
N LYS A 350 11.50 -6.20 -14.21
CA LYS A 350 10.59 -6.61 -13.16
C LYS A 350 9.50 -7.57 -13.67
N GLU A 351 8.89 -7.27 -14.82
CA GLU A 351 7.92 -8.18 -15.45
C GLU A 351 8.54 -9.57 -15.71
N ALA A 352 9.80 -9.60 -16.17
CA ALA A 352 10.52 -10.85 -16.40
C ALA A 352 10.78 -11.62 -15.08
N ALA A 353 11.20 -10.91 -14.02
CA ALA A 353 11.43 -11.49 -12.69
C ALA A 353 10.13 -12.06 -12.10
N VAL A 354 9.06 -11.31 -12.18
CA VAL A 354 7.71 -11.73 -11.71
C VAL A 354 7.23 -12.98 -12.44
N LYS A 355 7.39 -13.04 -13.78
CA LYS A 355 7.04 -14.25 -14.55
C LYS A 355 7.82 -15.47 -14.09
N LYS A 356 9.13 -15.32 -13.85
CA LYS A 356 9.98 -16.40 -13.34
C LYS A 356 9.50 -16.88 -11.98
N GLU A 357 9.24 -15.95 -11.07
CA GLU A 357 8.81 -16.30 -9.72
C GLU A 357 7.40 -16.93 -9.69
N LYS A 358 6.49 -16.47 -10.54
CA LYS A 358 5.17 -17.10 -10.71
C LYS A 358 5.31 -18.58 -11.11
N VAL A 359 6.22 -18.90 -12.04
CA VAL A 359 6.49 -20.29 -12.44
C VAL A 359 7.04 -21.10 -11.27
N GLU A 360 8.00 -20.56 -10.52
CA GLU A 360 8.58 -21.27 -9.37
C GLU A 360 7.57 -21.43 -8.22
N TYR A 361 6.70 -20.45 -8.01
CA TYR A 361 5.60 -20.58 -7.05
C TYR A 361 4.63 -21.71 -7.45
N GLN A 362 4.21 -21.77 -8.70
CA GLN A 362 3.32 -22.83 -9.18
C GLN A 362 3.96 -24.22 -8.99
N LYS A 363 5.26 -24.34 -9.26
CA LYS A 363 5.99 -25.59 -9.02
C LYS A 363 6.02 -25.97 -7.53
N ARG A 364 6.30 -24.97 -6.65
CA ARG A 364 6.31 -25.20 -5.20
C ARG A 364 4.92 -25.57 -4.68
N LYS A 365 3.87 -24.91 -5.18
CA LYS A 365 2.48 -25.20 -4.83
C LYS A 365 2.11 -26.63 -5.24
N ALA A 366 2.36 -27.01 -6.48
CA ALA A 366 2.09 -28.36 -6.98
C ALA A 366 2.85 -29.45 -6.19
N ARG A 367 4.11 -29.14 -5.80
CA ARG A 367 4.89 -30.06 -4.96
C ARG A 367 4.29 -30.21 -3.56
N SER A 368 3.91 -29.11 -2.94
CA SER A 368 3.30 -29.10 -1.61
C SER A 368 1.94 -29.81 -1.59
N GLU A 369 1.12 -29.62 -2.64
CA GLU A 369 -0.16 -30.33 -2.80
C GLU A 369 0.07 -31.84 -2.94
N LYS A 370 1.07 -32.24 -3.74
CA LYS A 370 1.44 -33.66 -3.90
C LYS A 370 1.95 -34.26 -2.59
N GLU A 371 2.86 -33.60 -1.86
CA GLU A 371 3.37 -34.05 -0.56
C GLU A 371 2.22 -34.16 0.47
N THR A 372 1.26 -33.24 0.44
CA THR A 372 0.08 -33.30 1.30
C THR A 372 -0.81 -34.49 0.97
N GLU A 373 -1.05 -34.77 -0.31
CA GLU A 373 -1.84 -35.89 -0.77
C GLU A 373 -1.17 -37.21 -0.43
N GLU A 374 0.15 -37.34 -0.65
CA GLU A 374 0.93 -38.53 -0.28
C GLU A 374 0.88 -38.78 1.24
N THR A 375 0.97 -37.72 2.04
CA THR A 375 0.84 -37.81 3.50
C THR A 375 -0.56 -38.28 3.92
N LYS A 376 -1.61 -37.72 3.31
CA LYS A 376 -3.00 -38.15 3.55
C LYS A 376 -3.20 -39.62 3.22
N LEU A 377 -2.68 -40.09 2.07
CA LEU A 377 -2.78 -41.49 1.65
C LEU A 377 -2.00 -42.44 2.59
N SER A 378 -0.84 -41.99 3.10
CA SER A 378 -0.08 -42.75 4.10
C SER A 378 -0.87 -42.91 5.41
N VAL A 379 -1.39 -41.82 5.97
CA VAL A 379 -2.21 -41.86 7.20
C VAL A 379 -3.49 -42.67 6.98
N ALA A 380 -4.13 -42.53 5.80
CA ALA A 380 -5.31 -43.31 5.45
C ALA A 380 -5.00 -44.81 5.43
N LYS A 381 -3.82 -45.21 4.92
CA LYS A 381 -3.36 -46.58 4.90
C LYS A 381 -3.19 -47.16 6.32
N ASP A 382 -2.59 -46.40 7.21
CA ASP A 382 -2.42 -46.79 8.60
C ASP A 382 -3.77 -46.98 9.30
N LEU A 383 -4.70 -46.01 9.15
CA LEU A 383 -6.06 -46.11 9.69
C LEU A 383 -6.86 -47.31 9.15
N LEU A 384 -6.72 -47.62 7.87
CA LEU A 384 -7.35 -48.77 7.28
C LEU A 384 -6.74 -50.09 7.80
N SER A 385 -5.44 -50.12 8.07
CA SER A 385 -4.75 -51.27 8.65
C SER A 385 -5.17 -51.49 10.10
N ASP A 386 -5.49 -50.41 10.84
CA ASP A 386 -6.06 -50.46 12.17
C ASP A 386 -7.57 -50.78 12.22
N GLY A 387 -8.16 -51.08 11.05
CA GLY A 387 -9.55 -51.51 10.95
C GLY A 387 -10.60 -50.40 10.89
N VAL A 388 -10.20 -49.14 10.71
CA VAL A 388 -11.13 -48.01 10.55
C VAL A 388 -11.90 -48.19 9.23
N PRO A 389 -13.25 -48.06 9.20
CA PRO A 389 -14.03 -48.17 7.98
C PRO A 389 -13.62 -47.17 6.89
N ALA A 390 -13.57 -47.61 5.64
CA ALA A 390 -13.14 -46.81 4.51
C ALA A 390 -13.94 -45.49 4.35
N GLU A 391 -15.22 -45.52 4.67
CA GLU A 391 -16.11 -44.36 4.63
C GLU A 391 -15.71 -43.31 5.67
N ALA A 392 -15.33 -43.73 6.88
CA ALA A 392 -14.88 -42.85 7.97
C ALA A 392 -13.49 -42.28 7.61
N VAL A 393 -12.58 -43.06 7.06
CA VAL A 393 -11.26 -42.62 6.61
C VAL A 393 -11.41 -41.56 5.50
N ALA A 394 -12.24 -41.84 4.49
CA ALA A 394 -12.50 -40.92 3.38
C ALA A 394 -13.03 -39.57 3.89
N ALA A 395 -14.03 -39.58 4.77
CA ALA A 395 -14.63 -38.37 5.35
C ALA A 395 -13.65 -37.60 6.23
N GLY A 396 -12.88 -38.31 7.09
CA GLY A 396 -11.93 -37.69 8.03
C GLY A 396 -10.70 -37.10 7.37
N MET A 397 -10.24 -37.69 6.27
CA MET A 397 -9.04 -37.26 5.53
C MET A 397 -9.35 -36.34 4.35
N GLY A 398 -10.64 -36.13 4.01
CA GLY A 398 -11.03 -35.39 2.82
C GLY A 398 -10.52 -36.02 1.52
N LEU A 399 -10.58 -37.37 1.43
CA LEU A 399 -10.20 -38.14 0.29
C LEU A 399 -11.46 -38.70 -0.42
N GLU A 400 -11.34 -38.95 -1.71
CA GLU A 400 -12.42 -39.61 -2.44
C GLU A 400 -12.57 -41.09 -1.97
N LEU A 401 -13.81 -41.52 -1.70
CA LEU A 401 -14.09 -42.86 -1.19
C LEU A 401 -13.55 -43.96 -2.13
N SER A 402 -13.56 -43.74 -3.43
CA SER A 402 -13.00 -44.64 -4.44
C SER A 402 -11.52 -44.86 -4.24
N GLN A 403 -10.74 -43.79 -3.98
CA GLN A 403 -9.30 -43.88 -3.71
C GLN A 403 -9.02 -44.67 -2.43
N VAL A 404 -9.80 -44.39 -1.35
CA VAL A 404 -9.66 -45.12 -0.08
C VAL A 404 -9.99 -46.58 -0.19
N LYS A 405 -11.02 -46.95 -0.95
CA LYS A 405 -11.34 -48.40 -1.24
C LYS A 405 -10.30 -49.11 -2.09
N GLU A 406 -9.67 -48.43 -3.00
CA GLU A 406 -8.51 -48.99 -3.74
C GLU A 406 -7.32 -49.21 -2.82
N LEU A 407 -7.01 -48.20 -1.95
CA LEU A 407 -5.96 -48.31 -0.95
C LEU A 407 -6.21 -49.51 0.00
N GLN A 408 -7.46 -49.68 0.46
CA GLN A 408 -7.86 -50.83 1.29
C GLN A 408 -7.65 -52.19 0.61
N LYS A 409 -7.91 -52.31 -0.67
CA LYS A 409 -7.62 -53.52 -1.43
C LYS A 409 -6.12 -53.81 -1.53
N SER A 410 -5.29 -52.79 -1.58
CA SER A 410 -3.83 -52.94 -1.65
C SER A 410 -3.21 -53.40 -0.32
N ILE A 411 -3.87 -53.17 0.80
CA ILE A 411 -3.43 -53.59 2.14
C ILE A 411 -3.77 -55.04 2.42
N LYS A 412 -4.84 -55.55 1.78
CA LYS A 412 -5.31 -56.95 1.97
C LYS A 412 -4.62 -57.95 1.09
N LYS A 413 -3.73 -57.53 0.21
CA LYS A 413 -2.85 -58.35 -0.59
C LYS A 413 -1.45 -58.49 0.06
#